data_2c8bfe7fded4f2f1b023717d9475e2da
#
_entry.id   2c8bfe7fded4f2f1b023717d9475e2da
#
_cell.length_a   1.000
_cell.length_b   1.000
_cell.length_c   1.000
_cell.angle_alpha   90.00
_cell.angle_beta   90.00
_cell.angle_gamma   90.00
#
_symmetry.space_group_name_H-M   'P 1'
#
loop_
_entity.id
_entity.type
_entity.pdbx_description
1 polymer ?
#
loop_
_entity_poly.entity_id
_entity_poly.type
_entity_poly.pdbx_seq_one_letter_code
_entity_poly.pdbx_strand_id
1 'polypeptide(L)'
;MVKRIKKILGVVLMNFFALLIIGSFVKTKASSLNLNIIDSGGWYETAYIKWSPLEDVLGYNVYIKPSDAIDSQYKKIDNELIRQYGSYWRADAVGLSAGQYVMKVEALFEDEQIVSSISGVINVEAYDRSGFAFSGDSLYGTGSGAYNDDGTLRSGAKVIYLTPTTAKTVKLDVIVNDKGGVQTGIGIGQILELRKKGRDKTPLAIRIIGKLTDNDLSGQLNSSGYLEVKADSGAYSEMNITLEGIGEDAYAYGWGILTRNVGNLEIRNLGIALFPDDGISLDTGNCNIWIHNNDIFYGKAGSDSDQAKGDGSTDLKYGSTYITISYNHYWESGKVSLCGMTGDNEEFFVTYHHNWFDHSDSRHPRIRVASVHAYNNYFDGISKYGVGVTMGSSAFVETNYFRNAKKPMLSSKQGTDALGEGTFSGEVGGMIKAYNNIIVGANSLIYANSDDGTAPAHPTSFDAYLASSRGELVPITYKALVGGTPYNNFD
;
A
#
# COMPACT_ATOMS: atom_id res chain seq x y z
N MET A 1 -36.87 83.73 -6.61
CA MET A 1 -37.63 82.59 -6.08
C MET A 1 -37.73 81.39 -7.05
N VAL A 2 -37.80 81.61 -8.32
CA VAL A 2 -37.95 80.54 -9.34
C VAL A 2 -36.69 79.68 -9.57
N LYS A 3 -35.47 80.19 -9.33
CA LYS A 3 -34.21 79.43 -9.47
C LYS A 3 -33.94 78.41 -8.34
N ARG A 4 -34.53 78.54 -7.16
CA ARG A 4 -34.38 77.60 -6.02
C ARG A 4 -35.29 76.38 -6.13
N ILE A 5 -36.46 76.58 -6.79
CA ILE A 5 -37.44 75.49 -6.96
C ILE A 5 -36.96 74.48 -8.00
N LYS A 6 -36.28 74.90 -9.07
CA LYS A 6 -35.70 74.02 -10.11
C LYS A 6 -34.55 73.17 -9.59
N LYS A 7 -33.77 73.59 -8.56
CA LYS A 7 -32.69 72.84 -7.98
C LYS A 7 -33.17 71.75 -7.01
N ILE A 8 -34.31 71.97 -6.32
CA ILE A 8 -34.93 71.02 -5.39
C ILE A 8 -35.65 69.92 -6.22
N LEU A 9 -36.31 70.27 -7.32
CA LEU A 9 -36.97 69.29 -8.18
C LEU A 9 -35.96 68.35 -8.89
N GLY A 10 -34.76 68.85 -9.26
CA GLY A 10 -33.72 68.06 -9.90
C GLY A 10 -33.06 67.06 -8.97
N VAL A 11 -32.91 67.44 -7.68
CA VAL A 11 -32.35 66.56 -6.66
C VAL A 11 -33.32 65.46 -6.21
N VAL A 12 -34.61 65.76 -6.17
CA VAL A 12 -35.66 64.78 -5.83
C VAL A 12 -35.86 63.77 -6.96
N LEU A 13 -35.78 64.21 -8.26
CA LEU A 13 -35.87 63.28 -9.40
C LEU A 13 -34.58 62.39 -9.51
N MET A 14 -33.39 62.90 -9.17
CA MET A 14 -32.17 62.14 -9.22
C MET A 14 -32.12 61.07 -8.09
N ASN A 15 -32.65 61.37 -6.91
CA ASN A 15 -32.76 60.40 -5.82
C ASN A 15 -33.87 59.35 -6.06
N PHE A 16 -34.93 59.65 -6.80
CA PHE A 16 -35.93 58.68 -7.17
C PHE A 16 -35.46 57.71 -8.27
N PHE A 17 -34.60 58.18 -9.19
CA PHE A 17 -33.98 57.31 -10.20
C PHE A 17 -32.85 56.44 -9.61
N ALA A 18 -32.13 56.94 -8.60
CA ALA A 18 -31.13 56.13 -7.88
C ALA A 18 -31.74 55.04 -6.99
N LEU A 19 -32.94 55.24 -6.42
CA LEU A 19 -33.66 54.21 -5.67
C LEU A 19 -34.33 53.16 -6.56
N LEU A 20 -34.62 53.50 -7.84
CA LEU A 20 -35.21 52.53 -8.79
C LEU A 20 -34.18 51.68 -9.51
N ILE A 21 -32.87 52.02 -9.41
CA ILE A 21 -31.78 51.22 -10.00
C ILE A 21 -31.17 50.27 -8.98
N ILE A 22 -31.37 50.48 -7.67
CA ILE A 22 -30.91 49.58 -6.62
C ILE A 22 -31.90 48.38 -6.40
N GLY A 23 -33.11 48.47 -6.93
CA GLY A 23 -34.15 47.45 -6.78
C GLY A 23 -34.16 46.34 -7.84
N SER A 24 -33.18 46.26 -8.78
CA SER A 24 -33.27 45.34 -9.90
C SER A 24 -32.05 44.45 -10.14
N PHE A 25 -31.27 44.18 -9.11
CA PHE A 25 -30.25 43.10 -9.15
C PHE A 25 -30.42 42.09 -8.04
N VAL A 26 -31.65 41.68 -7.82
CA VAL A 26 -31.83 40.31 -7.31
C VAL A 26 -31.71 39.42 -8.57
N LYS A 27 -30.50 39.03 -8.90
CA LYS A 27 -30.27 37.90 -9.78
C LYS A 27 -30.85 36.68 -9.06
N THR A 28 -32.10 36.35 -9.36
CA THR A 28 -32.60 35.02 -9.20
C THR A 28 -31.81 34.11 -10.16
N LYS A 29 -30.60 33.72 -9.74
CA LYS A 29 -29.92 32.59 -10.34
C LYS A 29 -30.51 31.35 -9.65
N ALA A 30 -31.74 31.04 -10.01
CA ALA A 30 -32.26 29.69 -9.86
C ALA A 30 -31.64 28.83 -10.97
N SER A 31 -30.32 28.73 -11.01
CA SER A 31 -29.69 27.56 -11.59
C SER A 31 -29.95 26.45 -10.59
N SER A 32 -30.69 25.43 -10.99
CA SER A 32 -30.79 24.20 -10.20
C SER A 32 -29.35 23.76 -9.87
N LEU A 33 -28.92 23.97 -8.63
CA LEU A 33 -27.64 23.51 -8.14
C LEU A 33 -27.67 22.00 -8.33
N ASN A 34 -26.88 21.50 -9.27
CA ASN A 34 -26.77 20.07 -9.56
C ASN A 34 -25.36 19.62 -9.18
N LEU A 35 -25.27 18.74 -8.21
CA LEU A 35 -24.04 18.10 -7.81
C LEU A 35 -23.73 16.98 -8.81
N ASN A 36 -22.78 17.23 -9.70
CA ASN A 36 -22.44 16.33 -10.79
C ASN A 36 -21.41 15.30 -10.35
N ILE A 37 -21.81 14.02 -10.29
CA ILE A 37 -20.87 12.91 -10.11
C ILE A 37 -20.16 12.67 -11.44
N ILE A 38 -18.82 12.74 -11.43
CA ILE A 38 -17.97 12.53 -12.60
C ILE A 38 -17.68 11.04 -12.77
N ASP A 39 -17.39 10.35 -11.64
CA ASP A 39 -16.96 8.96 -11.64
C ASP A 39 -17.25 8.32 -10.29
N SER A 40 -17.44 7.01 -10.26
CA SER A 40 -17.51 6.22 -9.04
C SER A 40 -17.14 4.78 -9.35
N GLY A 41 -16.39 4.13 -8.45
CA GLY A 41 -15.95 2.78 -8.66
C GLY A 41 -15.60 2.07 -7.37
N GLY A 42 -15.56 0.74 -7.44
CA GLY A 42 -15.08 -0.12 -6.38
C GLY A 42 -13.72 -0.70 -6.71
N TRP A 43 -13.07 -1.08 -5.68
CA TRP A 43 -11.79 -1.76 -5.72
C TRP A 43 -11.76 -2.86 -4.65
N TYR A 44 -10.59 -3.38 -4.31
CA TYR A 44 -10.46 -4.31 -3.20
C TYR A 44 -10.75 -3.60 -1.87
N GLU A 45 -11.81 -4.00 -1.19
CA GLU A 45 -12.23 -3.52 0.13
C GLU A 45 -12.38 -1.98 0.24
N THR A 46 -12.50 -1.31 -0.91
CA THR A 46 -12.65 0.15 -1.01
C THR A 46 -13.64 0.54 -2.09
N ALA A 47 -14.25 1.72 -1.92
CA ALA A 47 -15.08 2.36 -2.94
C ALA A 47 -14.71 3.84 -3.02
N TYR A 48 -14.86 4.44 -4.19
CA TYR A 48 -14.63 5.87 -4.36
C TYR A 48 -15.75 6.54 -5.16
N ILE A 49 -15.87 7.84 -4.95
CA ILE A 49 -16.76 8.71 -5.73
C ILE A 49 -16.04 10.02 -6.02
N LYS A 50 -16.16 10.52 -7.28
CA LYS A 50 -15.58 11.78 -7.76
C LYS A 50 -16.71 12.71 -8.23
N TRP A 51 -16.61 14.01 -7.93
CA TRP A 51 -17.60 15.00 -8.35
C TRP A 51 -16.98 16.35 -8.69
N SER A 52 -17.72 17.12 -9.50
CA SER A 52 -17.34 18.49 -9.83
C SER A 52 -17.54 19.41 -8.62
N PRO A 53 -16.60 20.33 -8.32
CA PRO A 53 -16.79 21.32 -7.28
C PRO A 53 -18.00 22.21 -7.59
N LEU A 54 -18.74 22.61 -6.57
CA LEU A 54 -19.76 23.63 -6.63
C LEU A 54 -19.20 24.95 -6.07
N GLU A 55 -19.74 26.09 -6.57
CA GLU A 55 -19.45 27.40 -6.00
C GLU A 55 -20.19 27.61 -4.67
N ASP A 56 -19.64 28.42 -3.79
CA ASP A 56 -20.24 28.85 -2.53
C ASP A 56 -20.60 27.72 -1.53
N VAL A 57 -19.91 26.57 -1.60
CA VAL A 57 -20.09 25.48 -0.64
C VAL A 57 -19.19 25.67 0.58
N LEU A 58 -19.74 25.38 1.77
CA LEU A 58 -18.99 25.27 3.02
C LEU A 58 -18.15 24.02 3.11
N GLY A 59 -18.59 22.93 2.42
CA GLY A 59 -17.93 21.64 2.40
C GLY A 59 -18.84 20.53 1.91
N TYR A 60 -18.34 19.30 2.03
CA TYR A 60 -19.06 18.11 1.61
C TYR A 60 -19.13 17.09 2.73
N ASN A 61 -20.28 16.41 2.84
CA ASN A 61 -20.39 15.16 3.56
C ASN A 61 -20.53 14.02 2.55
N VAL A 62 -19.90 12.88 2.84
CA VAL A 62 -20.04 11.69 2.01
C VAL A 62 -20.44 10.51 2.87
N TYR A 63 -21.33 9.70 2.33
CA TYR A 63 -21.92 8.56 3.00
C TYR A 63 -21.84 7.33 2.09
N ILE A 64 -21.80 6.16 2.71
CA ILE A 64 -21.84 4.88 2.01
C ILE A 64 -22.82 3.93 2.69
N LYS A 65 -23.47 3.07 1.91
CA LYS A 65 -24.26 1.94 2.41
C LYS A 65 -24.21 0.78 1.42
N PRO A 66 -24.52 -0.47 1.85
CA PRO A 66 -24.84 -1.54 0.91
C PRO A 66 -25.98 -1.11 -0.03
N SER A 67 -25.93 -1.51 -1.29
CA SER A 67 -26.85 -1.03 -2.32
C SER A 67 -28.31 -1.41 -2.05
N ASP A 68 -28.54 -2.55 -1.42
CA ASP A 68 -29.86 -3.09 -1.04
C ASP A 68 -30.36 -2.62 0.34
N ALA A 69 -29.52 -1.90 1.08
CA ALA A 69 -29.85 -1.41 2.42
C ALA A 69 -30.78 -0.17 2.36
N ILE A 70 -31.58 0.05 3.41
CA ILE A 70 -32.44 1.24 3.53
C ILE A 70 -31.60 2.50 3.81
N ASP A 71 -32.14 3.67 3.54
CA ASP A 71 -31.40 4.94 3.64
C ASP A 71 -30.91 5.29 5.05
N SER A 72 -31.59 4.80 6.10
CA SER A 72 -31.14 4.97 7.47
C SER A 72 -29.81 4.24 7.77
N GLN A 73 -29.34 3.39 6.88
CA GLN A 73 -28.07 2.66 7.01
C GLN A 73 -26.87 3.36 6.35
N TYR A 74 -27.08 4.54 5.78
CA TYR A 74 -25.96 5.36 5.35
C TYR A 74 -25.02 5.68 6.51
N LYS A 75 -23.77 5.30 6.35
CA LYS A 75 -22.68 5.64 7.27
C LYS A 75 -21.85 6.77 6.68
N LYS A 76 -21.67 7.83 7.46
CA LYS A 76 -20.76 8.92 7.06
C LYS A 76 -19.34 8.41 7.11
N ILE A 77 -18.56 8.72 6.05
CA ILE A 77 -17.12 8.49 6.05
C ILE A 77 -16.38 9.64 6.76
N ASP A 78 -15.15 9.39 7.17
CA ASP A 78 -14.33 10.39 7.85
C ASP A 78 -14.02 11.57 6.91
N ASN A 79 -13.99 12.77 7.46
CA ASN A 79 -13.77 13.98 6.66
C ASN A 79 -12.39 14.00 5.98
N GLU A 80 -11.39 13.37 6.58
CA GLU A 80 -10.04 13.23 6.05
C GLU A 80 -10.00 12.45 4.73
N LEU A 81 -11.01 11.63 4.49
CA LEU A 81 -11.16 10.84 3.26
C LEU A 81 -11.84 11.61 2.12
N ILE A 82 -12.29 12.85 2.39
CA ILE A 82 -12.95 13.73 1.42
C ILE A 82 -11.96 14.81 1.00
N ARG A 83 -11.47 14.75 -0.24
CA ARG A 83 -10.34 15.58 -0.67
C ARG A 83 -10.55 16.21 -2.04
N GLN A 84 -9.93 17.37 -2.22
CA GLN A 84 -9.88 18.04 -3.53
C GLN A 84 -8.64 17.60 -4.30
N TYR A 85 -8.84 17.21 -5.55
CA TYR A 85 -7.81 16.86 -6.52
C TYR A 85 -7.91 17.82 -7.71
N GLY A 86 -7.03 18.80 -7.77
CA GLY A 86 -7.02 19.74 -8.89
C GLY A 86 -8.41 20.26 -9.28
N SER A 87 -9.05 19.64 -10.28
CA SER A 87 -10.34 20.08 -10.85
C SER A 87 -11.56 19.33 -10.29
N TYR A 88 -11.40 18.35 -9.42
CA TYR A 88 -12.51 17.54 -8.87
C TYR A 88 -12.32 17.27 -7.38
N TRP A 89 -13.40 16.87 -6.73
CA TRP A 89 -13.37 16.29 -5.39
C TRP A 89 -13.49 14.78 -5.47
N ARG A 90 -12.87 14.11 -4.53
CA ARG A 90 -12.92 12.65 -4.37
C ARG A 90 -13.12 12.29 -2.92
N ALA A 91 -13.85 11.21 -2.69
CA ALA A 91 -13.95 10.56 -1.40
C ALA A 91 -13.70 9.07 -1.56
N ASP A 92 -12.97 8.51 -0.60
CA ASP A 92 -12.59 7.10 -0.55
C ASP A 92 -13.18 6.45 0.70
N ALA A 93 -14.03 5.45 0.53
CA ALA A 93 -14.53 4.62 1.62
C ALA A 93 -13.65 3.36 1.72
N VAL A 94 -13.03 3.15 2.86
CA VAL A 94 -12.03 2.10 3.11
C VAL A 94 -12.49 1.17 4.21
N GLY A 95 -12.10 -0.10 4.15
CA GLY A 95 -12.48 -1.11 5.13
C GLY A 95 -13.89 -1.63 4.90
N LEU A 96 -14.18 -1.96 3.65
CA LEU A 96 -15.45 -2.53 3.21
C LEU A 96 -15.30 -4.04 2.98
N SER A 97 -16.30 -4.80 3.34
CA SER A 97 -16.39 -6.18 2.86
C SER A 97 -16.74 -6.22 1.37
N ALA A 98 -16.39 -7.32 0.70
CA ALA A 98 -16.80 -7.51 -0.68
C ALA A 98 -18.32 -7.45 -0.81
N GLY A 99 -18.81 -6.74 -1.81
CA GLY A 99 -20.25 -6.56 -2.02
C GLY A 99 -20.60 -5.37 -2.92
N GLN A 100 -21.88 -5.04 -2.95
CA GLN A 100 -22.39 -3.91 -3.73
C GLN A 100 -22.77 -2.74 -2.82
N TYR A 101 -22.34 -1.54 -3.20
CA TYR A 101 -22.54 -0.32 -2.43
C TYR A 101 -23.07 0.82 -3.27
N VAL A 102 -23.59 1.83 -2.60
CA VAL A 102 -23.85 3.16 -3.17
C VAL A 102 -23.26 4.22 -2.26
N MET A 103 -22.72 5.27 -2.87
CA MET A 103 -22.18 6.42 -2.15
C MET A 103 -23.06 7.66 -2.43
N LYS A 104 -23.27 8.46 -1.39
CA LYS A 104 -24.02 9.72 -1.46
C LYS A 104 -23.11 10.87 -1.06
N VAL A 105 -23.07 11.92 -1.89
CA VAL A 105 -22.39 13.18 -1.59
C VAL A 105 -23.44 14.24 -1.29
N GLU A 106 -23.21 15.01 -0.24
CA GLU A 106 -24.01 16.18 0.17
C GLU A 106 -23.12 17.41 0.19
N ALA A 107 -23.46 18.42 -0.60
CA ALA A 107 -22.86 19.74 -0.55
C ALA A 107 -23.62 20.61 0.46
N LEU A 108 -22.90 21.28 1.35
CA LEU A 108 -23.43 22.10 2.46
C LEU A 108 -23.24 23.57 2.12
N PHE A 109 -24.29 24.38 2.33
CA PHE A 109 -24.29 25.82 2.09
C PHE A 109 -24.60 26.60 3.35
N GLU A 110 -24.30 27.93 3.35
CA GLU A 110 -24.52 28.81 4.51
C GLU A 110 -25.99 28.93 4.92
N ASP A 111 -26.92 28.83 3.97
CA ASP A 111 -28.36 28.95 4.19
C ASP A 111 -29.01 27.62 4.64
N GLU A 112 -28.22 26.67 5.12
CA GLU A 112 -28.65 25.33 5.49
C GLU A 112 -29.18 24.49 4.33
N GLN A 113 -29.08 24.97 3.08
CA GLN A 113 -29.43 24.20 1.91
C GLN A 113 -28.47 23.00 1.77
N ILE A 114 -29.01 21.84 1.39
CA ILE A 114 -28.25 20.64 1.08
C ILE A 114 -28.62 20.22 -0.34
N VAL A 115 -27.57 20.07 -1.18
CA VAL A 115 -27.68 19.49 -2.50
C VAL A 115 -26.98 18.15 -2.49
N SER A 116 -27.67 17.10 -2.87
CA SER A 116 -27.12 15.75 -2.82
C SER A 116 -27.16 15.05 -4.18
N SER A 117 -26.22 14.11 -4.34
CA SER A 117 -26.19 13.19 -5.48
C SER A 117 -25.73 11.81 -5.01
N ILE A 118 -26.23 10.77 -5.68
CA ILE A 118 -25.95 9.36 -5.34
C ILE A 118 -25.29 8.70 -6.54
N SER A 119 -24.27 7.89 -6.29
CA SER A 119 -23.59 7.07 -7.31
C SER A 119 -24.51 6.00 -7.89
N GLY A 120 -24.11 5.42 -9.02
CA GLY A 120 -24.54 4.09 -9.41
C GLY A 120 -24.11 3.02 -8.39
N VAL A 121 -24.48 1.77 -8.65
CA VAL A 121 -24.02 0.64 -7.85
C VAL A 121 -22.52 0.43 -8.07
N ILE A 122 -21.78 0.32 -6.98
CA ILE A 122 -20.34 0.14 -6.92
C ILE A 122 -20.07 -1.29 -6.45
N ASN A 123 -19.31 -2.06 -7.24
CA ASN A 123 -18.88 -3.40 -6.84
C ASN A 123 -17.53 -3.31 -6.12
N VAL A 124 -17.44 -3.85 -4.91
CA VAL A 124 -16.23 -3.97 -4.10
C VAL A 124 -15.82 -5.43 -4.04
N GLU A 125 -14.55 -5.71 -4.29
CA GLU A 125 -13.97 -7.04 -4.28
C GLU A 125 -13.17 -7.27 -2.99
N ALA A 126 -12.93 -8.54 -2.64
CA ALA A 126 -12.05 -8.88 -1.53
C ALA A 126 -10.59 -8.95 -2.01
N TYR A 127 -9.65 -8.57 -1.15
CA TYR A 127 -8.24 -8.90 -1.37
C TYR A 127 -8.00 -10.41 -1.33
N ASP A 128 -7.02 -10.87 -2.08
CA ASP A 128 -6.56 -12.26 -2.09
C ASP A 128 -5.64 -12.52 -0.88
N ARG A 129 -6.21 -13.11 0.17
CA ARG A 129 -5.51 -13.49 1.40
C ARG A 129 -4.92 -14.88 1.30
N SER A 130 -4.17 -15.14 0.25
CA SER A 130 -3.41 -16.39 0.10
C SER A 130 -1.93 -16.20 0.50
N GLY A 131 -1.24 -17.32 0.64
CA GLY A 131 0.17 -17.33 0.99
C GLY A 131 0.47 -17.50 2.48
N PHE A 132 1.75 -17.54 2.80
CA PHE A 132 2.22 -17.93 4.14
C PHE A 132 1.79 -16.97 5.26
N ALA A 133 1.55 -15.70 4.97
CA ALA A 133 1.03 -14.76 5.98
C ALA A 133 -0.34 -15.17 6.56
N PHE A 134 -1.06 -16.08 5.87
CA PHE A 134 -2.39 -16.56 6.23
C PHE A 134 -2.39 -18.06 6.56
N SER A 135 -1.23 -18.67 6.72
CA SER A 135 -1.12 -20.10 7.08
C SER A 135 -1.71 -20.35 8.47
N GLY A 136 -2.53 -21.39 8.59
CA GLY A 136 -3.05 -21.85 9.88
C GLY A 136 -1.96 -22.36 10.84
N ASP A 137 -0.78 -22.67 10.31
CA ASP A 137 0.38 -23.09 11.10
C ASP A 137 1.21 -21.90 11.62
N SER A 138 0.89 -20.68 11.19
CA SER A 138 1.58 -19.48 11.65
C SER A 138 1.06 -18.99 13.00
N LEU A 139 1.81 -18.12 13.67
CA LEU A 139 1.52 -17.70 15.03
C LEU A 139 0.16 -16.98 15.17
N TYR A 140 -0.22 -16.20 14.16
CA TYR A 140 -1.45 -15.39 14.19
C TYR A 140 -2.50 -15.82 13.17
N GLY A 141 -2.16 -16.69 12.21
CA GLY A 141 -3.06 -17.13 11.14
C GLY A 141 -3.49 -16.07 10.16
N THR A 142 -3.01 -14.84 10.32
CA THR A 142 -3.36 -13.67 9.46
C THR A 142 -2.25 -12.62 9.47
N GLY A 143 -2.07 -11.95 8.33
CA GLY A 143 -1.22 -10.77 8.18
C GLY A 143 -2.03 -9.49 7.94
N SER A 144 -3.33 -9.49 8.18
CA SER A 144 -4.25 -8.37 7.85
C SER A 144 -4.16 -7.17 8.81
N GLY A 145 -3.23 -7.16 9.77
CA GLY A 145 -2.98 -6.03 10.64
C GLY A 145 -4.22 -5.57 11.41
N ALA A 146 -4.71 -4.37 11.10
CA ALA A 146 -5.86 -3.75 11.75
C ALA A 146 -7.22 -4.22 11.20
N TYR A 147 -7.22 -5.08 10.18
CA TYR A 147 -8.43 -5.53 9.49
C TYR A 147 -8.78 -6.99 9.79
N ASN A 148 -10.04 -7.31 9.63
CA ASN A 148 -10.56 -8.68 9.59
C ASN A 148 -10.34 -9.27 8.18
N ASP A 149 -10.48 -10.57 8.05
CA ASP A 149 -10.33 -11.26 6.75
C ASP A 149 -11.44 -10.92 5.74
N ASP A 150 -12.55 -10.33 6.19
CA ASP A 150 -13.60 -9.79 5.34
C ASP A 150 -13.35 -8.34 4.86
N GLY A 151 -12.21 -7.76 5.22
CA GLY A 151 -11.82 -6.40 4.84
C GLY A 151 -12.33 -5.30 5.76
N THR A 152 -13.15 -5.61 6.76
CA THR A 152 -13.64 -4.61 7.72
C THR A 152 -12.62 -4.33 8.82
N LEU A 153 -12.61 -3.13 9.40
CA LEU A 153 -11.77 -2.83 10.56
C LEU A 153 -12.11 -3.76 11.74
N ARG A 154 -11.08 -4.26 12.41
CA ARG A 154 -11.24 -5.06 13.62
C ARG A 154 -11.92 -4.25 14.73
N SER A 155 -12.67 -4.94 15.57
CA SER A 155 -13.38 -4.29 16.70
C SER A 155 -12.41 -3.52 17.59
N GLY A 156 -12.75 -2.27 17.90
CA GLY A 156 -11.91 -1.38 18.70
C GLY A 156 -10.71 -0.78 17.96
N ALA A 157 -10.57 -1.02 16.69
CA ALA A 157 -9.47 -0.45 15.91
C ALA A 157 -9.44 1.08 16.01
N LYS A 158 -8.24 1.61 16.12
CA LYS A 158 -7.97 3.05 16.03
C LYS A 158 -7.53 3.39 14.60
N VAL A 159 -7.89 4.58 14.17
CA VAL A 159 -7.48 5.12 12.86
C VAL A 159 -6.77 6.45 13.09
N ILE A 160 -5.62 6.63 12.45
CA ILE A 160 -4.91 7.92 12.42
C ILE A 160 -4.59 8.27 10.97
N TYR A 161 -4.60 9.57 10.68
CA TYR A 161 -4.37 10.11 9.34
C TYR A 161 -3.06 10.89 9.30
N LEU A 162 -2.16 10.46 8.42
CA LEU A 162 -0.87 11.10 8.17
C LEU A 162 -0.93 11.88 6.88
N THR A 163 -0.76 13.19 6.99
CA THR A 163 -0.59 14.12 5.88
C THR A 163 0.71 14.89 6.08
N PRO A 164 1.20 15.66 5.10
CA PRO A 164 2.36 16.55 5.30
C PRO A 164 2.21 17.49 6.51
N THR A 165 0.99 17.83 6.90
CA THR A 165 0.72 18.73 8.03
C THR A 165 0.47 18.03 9.35
N THR A 166 0.01 16.77 9.34
CA THR A 166 -0.40 16.05 10.56
C THR A 166 0.62 15.03 11.05
N ALA A 167 1.54 14.57 10.23
CA ALA A 167 2.47 13.49 10.57
C ALA A 167 3.29 13.75 11.85
N LYS A 168 3.61 15.02 12.14
CA LYS A 168 4.34 15.44 13.36
C LYS A 168 3.43 15.79 14.55
N THR A 169 2.13 15.92 14.34
CA THR A 169 1.19 16.47 15.34
C THR A 169 0.04 15.55 15.67
N VAL A 170 -0.18 14.49 14.89
CA VAL A 170 -1.19 13.46 15.18
C VAL A 170 -0.99 12.92 16.59
N LYS A 171 -2.09 12.66 17.30
CA LYS A 171 -2.06 12.19 18.67
C LYS A 171 -2.75 10.84 18.78
N LEU A 172 -2.17 9.97 19.60
CA LEU A 172 -2.77 8.69 19.96
C LEU A 172 -2.40 8.32 21.39
N ASP A 173 -3.41 7.92 22.16
CA ASP A 173 -3.19 7.33 23.47
C ASP A 173 -2.77 5.86 23.31
N VAL A 174 -1.63 5.50 23.90
CA VAL A 174 -1.00 4.19 23.81
C VAL A 174 -0.87 3.57 25.19
N ILE A 175 -1.22 2.29 25.32
CA ILE A 175 -1.03 1.51 26.56
C ILE A 175 0.47 1.17 26.67
N VAL A 176 1.11 1.61 27.75
CA VAL A 176 2.57 1.52 27.90
C VAL A 176 3.05 0.56 28.98
N ASN A 177 2.15 -0.06 29.74
CA ASN A 177 2.50 -1.03 30.78
C ASN A 177 1.37 -2.04 31.02
N ASP A 178 1.70 -3.14 31.73
CA ASP A 178 0.78 -4.24 32.02
C ASP A 178 -0.40 -3.87 32.93
N LYS A 179 -0.36 -2.70 33.59
CA LYS A 179 -1.44 -2.19 34.45
C LYS A 179 -2.43 -1.32 33.67
N GLY A 180 -2.28 -1.24 32.34
CA GLY A 180 -3.13 -0.41 31.50
C GLY A 180 -2.82 1.10 31.56
N GLY A 181 -1.61 1.47 32.04
CA GLY A 181 -1.19 2.88 32.05
C GLY A 181 -1.08 3.41 30.61
N VAL A 182 -1.62 4.60 30.39
CA VAL A 182 -1.72 5.24 29.07
C VAL A 182 -0.78 6.43 29.00
N GLN A 183 -0.15 6.59 27.82
CA GLN A 183 0.65 7.77 27.48
C GLN A 183 0.24 8.24 26.06
N THR A 184 0.00 9.56 25.93
CA THR A 184 -0.29 10.16 24.63
C THR A 184 1.00 10.34 23.84
N GLY A 185 1.09 9.68 22.67
CA GLY A 185 2.12 9.94 21.65
C GLY A 185 1.73 11.13 20.78
N ILE A 186 2.70 11.97 20.42
CA ILE A 186 2.52 13.14 19.55
C ILE A 186 3.48 12.99 18.35
N GLY A 187 2.90 12.92 17.15
CA GLY A 187 3.59 12.56 15.92
C GLY A 187 3.78 11.05 15.79
N ILE A 188 3.86 10.59 14.54
CA ILE A 188 3.86 9.15 14.24
C ILE A 188 5.06 8.44 14.86
N GLY A 189 6.24 9.04 14.85
CA GLY A 189 7.45 8.43 15.42
C GLY A 189 7.31 8.16 16.92
N GLN A 190 6.75 9.11 17.69
CA GLN A 190 6.53 8.92 19.13
C GLN A 190 5.42 7.89 19.40
N ILE A 191 4.37 7.87 18.60
CA ILE A 191 3.30 6.87 18.72
C ILE A 191 3.87 5.45 18.56
N LEU A 192 4.65 5.22 17.52
CA LEU A 192 5.29 3.92 17.26
C LEU A 192 6.35 3.58 18.32
N GLU A 193 7.11 4.58 18.81
CA GLU A 193 8.08 4.41 19.90
C GLU A 193 7.39 3.98 21.23
N LEU A 194 6.20 4.48 21.51
CA LEU A 194 5.42 4.02 22.67
C LEU A 194 4.87 2.60 22.46
N ARG A 195 4.41 2.28 21.25
CA ARG A 195 3.88 0.95 20.91
C ARG A 195 4.96 -0.13 20.91
N LYS A 196 6.23 0.20 20.69
CA LYS A 196 7.33 -0.77 20.72
C LYS A 196 7.44 -1.57 22.03
N LYS A 197 6.91 -1.03 23.12
CA LYS A 197 6.85 -1.76 24.40
C LYS A 197 6.01 -3.05 24.32
N GLY A 198 5.25 -3.27 23.23
CA GLY A 198 4.45 -4.46 22.98
C GLY A 198 3.27 -4.66 23.94
N ARG A 199 2.85 -3.59 24.63
CA ARG A 199 1.72 -3.63 25.60
C ARG A 199 0.39 -3.26 24.96
N ASP A 200 0.43 -2.39 23.97
CA ASP A 200 -0.76 -2.00 23.24
C ASP A 200 -0.95 -2.87 22.00
N LYS A 201 -1.92 -3.75 22.05
CA LYS A 201 -2.31 -4.64 20.95
C LYS A 201 -3.57 -4.17 20.23
N THR A 202 -4.06 -2.97 20.55
CA THR A 202 -5.21 -2.38 19.88
C THR A 202 -4.93 -2.28 18.38
N PRO A 203 -5.80 -2.80 17.52
CA PRO A 203 -5.62 -2.68 16.08
C PRO A 203 -5.50 -1.22 15.67
N LEU A 204 -4.52 -0.90 14.81
CA LEU A 204 -4.22 0.48 14.40
C LEU A 204 -4.07 0.57 12.88
N ALA A 205 -4.98 1.28 12.24
CA ALA A 205 -4.85 1.67 10.84
C ALA A 205 -4.18 3.04 10.74
N ILE A 206 -3.03 3.10 10.09
CA ILE A 206 -2.25 4.31 9.81
C ILE A 206 -2.47 4.65 8.34
N ARG A 207 -3.30 5.67 8.08
CA ARG A 207 -3.73 6.08 6.76
C ARG A 207 -2.89 7.24 6.25
N ILE A 208 -2.11 6.98 5.20
CA ILE A 208 -1.24 7.98 4.56
C ILE A 208 -2.02 8.64 3.43
N ILE A 209 -2.07 9.97 3.45
CA ILE A 209 -2.82 10.80 2.51
C ILE A 209 -1.87 11.75 1.78
N GLY A 210 -1.85 11.64 0.46
CA GLY A 210 -1.02 12.44 -0.40
C GLY A 210 0.46 12.08 -0.30
N LYS A 211 1.31 12.90 -0.91
CA LYS A 211 2.76 12.70 -0.92
C LYS A 211 3.36 13.14 0.41
N LEU A 212 3.83 12.17 1.19
CA LEU A 212 4.51 12.39 2.47
C LEU A 212 6.01 12.25 2.27
N THR A 213 6.75 13.35 2.42
CA THR A 213 8.20 13.39 2.20
C THR A 213 8.98 13.13 3.49
N ASP A 214 10.28 12.84 3.37
CA ASP A 214 11.22 12.76 4.49
C ASP A 214 11.25 14.05 5.32
N ASN A 215 11.13 15.23 4.66
CA ASN A 215 11.02 16.51 5.34
C ASN A 215 9.75 16.64 6.19
N ASP A 216 8.62 16.14 5.69
CA ASP A 216 7.36 16.12 6.44
C ASP A 216 7.48 15.21 7.67
N LEU A 217 8.33 14.19 7.62
CA LEU A 217 8.63 13.27 8.71
C LEU A 217 9.92 13.62 9.49
N SER A 218 10.47 14.81 9.32
CA SER A 218 11.65 15.23 10.06
C SER A 218 11.47 15.09 11.56
N GLY A 219 12.37 14.33 12.22
CA GLY A 219 12.28 13.99 13.64
C GLY A 219 11.33 12.83 13.98
N GLN A 220 10.71 12.22 12.98
CA GLN A 220 9.85 11.04 13.13
C GLN A 220 10.51 9.75 12.61
N LEU A 221 11.54 9.88 11.79
CA LEU A 221 12.32 8.79 11.22
C LEU A 221 13.55 8.50 12.07
N ASN A 222 14.08 7.29 11.95
CA ASN A 222 15.41 6.97 12.51
C ASN A 222 16.55 7.60 11.69
N SER A 223 17.80 7.40 12.13
CA SER A 223 18.99 7.98 11.47
C SER A 223 19.24 7.45 10.05
N SER A 224 18.69 6.29 9.71
CA SER A 224 18.80 5.69 8.36
C SER A 224 17.62 6.06 7.43
N GLY A 225 16.70 6.89 7.90
CA GLY A 225 15.57 7.35 7.10
C GLY A 225 14.37 6.39 7.08
N TYR A 226 14.20 5.56 8.09
CA TYR A 226 13.05 4.67 8.22
C TYR A 226 12.01 5.15 9.21
N LEU A 227 10.74 4.96 8.86
CA LEU A 227 9.68 4.87 9.85
C LEU A 227 9.73 3.47 10.47
N GLU A 228 10.02 3.40 11.78
CA GLU A 228 10.22 2.12 12.48
C GLU A 228 8.93 1.60 13.12
N VAL A 229 8.53 0.38 12.75
CA VAL A 229 7.54 -0.42 13.47
C VAL A 229 8.27 -1.56 14.16
N LYS A 230 8.54 -1.43 15.45
CA LYS A 230 9.33 -2.42 16.19
C LYS A 230 8.75 -2.76 17.55
N ALA A 231 9.18 -3.88 18.10
CA ALA A 231 8.85 -4.28 19.47
C ALA A 231 10.12 -4.64 20.29
N ASP A 232 10.13 -4.18 21.53
CA ASP A 232 11.18 -4.51 22.51
C ASP A 232 10.86 -5.80 23.30
N SER A 233 9.62 -6.30 23.20
CA SER A 233 9.11 -7.43 23.97
C SER A 233 9.53 -8.81 23.42
N GLY A 234 10.38 -8.85 22.41
CA GLY A 234 10.88 -10.06 21.78
C GLY A 234 10.34 -10.28 20.37
N ALA A 235 10.85 -11.31 19.70
CA ALA A 235 10.44 -11.66 18.35
C ALA A 235 8.93 -11.89 18.26
N TYR A 236 8.38 -11.55 17.10
CA TYR A 236 6.98 -11.81 16.72
C TYR A 236 5.94 -11.15 17.63
N SER A 237 6.26 -10.01 18.26
CA SER A 237 5.28 -9.30 19.09
C SER A 237 4.08 -8.83 18.29
N GLU A 238 2.89 -9.21 18.72
CA GLU A 238 1.64 -8.84 18.07
C GLU A 238 1.44 -7.32 18.09
N MET A 239 1.38 -6.71 16.91
CA MET A 239 1.23 -5.27 16.76
C MET A 239 -0.12 -4.86 16.19
N ASN A 240 -0.74 -5.69 15.35
CA ASN A 240 -2.04 -5.42 14.73
C ASN A 240 -2.07 -4.07 13.99
N ILE A 241 -1.05 -3.78 13.19
CA ILE A 241 -0.90 -2.49 12.50
C ILE A 241 -1.09 -2.68 11.00
N THR A 242 -1.84 -1.79 10.37
CA THR A 242 -1.87 -1.60 8.93
C THR A 242 -1.36 -0.20 8.57
N LEU A 243 -0.36 -0.13 7.69
CA LEU A 243 0.04 1.09 7.00
C LEU A 243 -0.59 1.06 5.61
N GLU A 244 -1.43 2.04 5.31
CA GLU A 244 -2.16 2.07 4.05
C GLU A 244 -2.19 3.45 3.41
N GLY A 245 -2.04 3.49 2.09
CA GLY A 245 -2.25 4.69 1.31
C GLY A 245 -3.72 4.89 0.96
N ILE A 246 -4.19 6.13 0.96
CA ILE A 246 -5.56 6.49 0.63
C ILE A 246 -5.63 7.21 -0.72
N GLY A 247 -6.52 6.74 -1.57
CA GLY A 247 -6.77 7.33 -2.87
C GLY A 247 -5.70 7.01 -3.90
N GLU A 248 -5.40 7.95 -4.79
CA GLU A 248 -4.52 7.73 -5.93
C GLU A 248 -3.21 8.54 -5.88
N ASP A 249 -2.86 9.09 -4.71
CA ASP A 249 -1.73 10.00 -4.53
C ASP A 249 -0.95 9.77 -3.23
N ALA A 250 -1.14 8.62 -2.59
CA ALA A 250 -0.47 8.31 -1.33
C ALA A 250 0.96 7.81 -1.56
N TYR A 251 1.93 8.54 -1.04
CA TYR A 251 3.35 8.33 -1.28
C TYR A 251 4.21 8.38 -0.03
N ALA A 252 5.08 7.40 0.16
CA ALA A 252 6.28 7.46 0.98
C ALA A 252 7.45 7.89 0.09
N TYR A 253 7.88 9.13 0.19
CA TYR A 253 8.87 9.71 -0.71
C TYR A 253 10.13 10.15 0.03
N GLY A 254 11.24 9.50 -0.25
CA GLY A 254 12.54 9.78 0.38
C GLY A 254 12.72 9.10 1.75
N TRP A 255 11.86 8.15 2.11
CA TRP A 255 11.96 7.36 3.36
C TRP A 255 11.46 5.94 3.15
N GLY A 256 11.88 5.03 4.01
CA GLY A 256 11.48 3.64 3.99
C GLY A 256 10.72 3.20 5.26
N ILE A 257 10.28 1.95 5.28
CA ILE A 257 9.60 1.32 6.41
C ILE A 257 10.49 0.19 6.94
N LEU A 258 10.81 0.22 8.23
CA LEU A 258 11.57 -0.86 8.89
C LEU A 258 10.70 -1.52 9.95
N THR A 259 10.69 -2.87 9.94
CA THR A 259 10.01 -3.66 10.97
C THR A 259 10.97 -4.56 11.71
N ARG A 260 10.79 -4.68 13.02
CA ARG A 260 11.62 -5.55 13.87
C ARG A 260 10.84 -6.13 15.02
N ASN A 261 10.90 -7.46 15.17
CA ASN A 261 10.21 -8.23 16.20
C ASN A 261 8.68 -8.11 16.17
N VAL A 262 8.09 -7.91 14.99
CA VAL A 262 6.69 -7.54 14.80
C VAL A 262 5.86 -8.73 14.33
N GLY A 263 4.65 -8.84 14.82
CA GLY A 263 3.65 -9.80 14.36
C GLY A 263 2.35 -9.14 13.93
N ASN A 264 1.72 -9.72 12.94
CA ASN A 264 0.47 -9.27 12.32
C ASN A 264 0.52 -7.80 11.86
N LEU A 265 1.15 -7.58 10.71
CA LEU A 265 1.31 -6.26 10.09
C LEU A 265 1.01 -6.32 8.60
N GLU A 266 0.33 -5.30 8.12
CA GLU A 266 -0.04 -5.13 6.72
C GLU A 266 0.51 -3.80 6.18
N ILE A 267 1.06 -3.81 4.96
CA ILE A 267 1.51 -2.61 4.24
C ILE A 267 0.89 -2.64 2.85
N ARG A 268 0.03 -1.67 2.54
CA ARG A 268 -0.74 -1.71 1.30
C ARG A 268 -1.03 -0.35 0.66
N ASN A 269 -1.33 -0.39 -0.63
CA ASN A 269 -1.83 0.75 -1.43
C ASN A 269 -0.96 2.01 -1.32
N LEU A 270 0.36 1.84 -1.30
CA LEU A 270 1.30 2.93 -1.07
C LEU A 270 2.34 2.99 -2.19
N GLY A 271 2.59 4.19 -2.71
CA GLY A 271 3.78 4.47 -3.51
C GLY A 271 4.99 4.60 -2.58
N ILE A 272 6.12 3.95 -2.91
CA ILE A 272 7.35 4.03 -2.12
C ILE A 272 8.51 4.33 -3.07
N ALA A 273 9.16 5.48 -2.89
CA ALA A 273 10.16 5.94 -3.84
C ALA A 273 11.31 6.69 -3.17
N LEU A 274 12.49 6.61 -3.78
CA LEU A 274 13.71 7.33 -3.43
C LEU A 274 14.12 7.17 -1.96
N PHE A 275 13.83 6.01 -1.39
CA PHE A 275 14.21 5.64 -0.04
C PHE A 275 15.75 5.64 0.12
N PRO A 276 16.30 6.04 1.29
CA PRO A 276 17.74 6.20 1.45
C PRO A 276 18.50 4.89 1.66
N ASP A 277 17.83 3.83 2.06
CA ASP A 277 18.39 2.48 2.30
C ASP A 277 17.41 1.45 1.69
N ASP A 278 16.70 0.58 2.42
CA ASP A 278 15.64 -0.25 1.85
C ASP A 278 14.30 0.50 1.76
N GLY A 279 13.44 0.12 0.80
CA GLY A 279 12.07 0.63 0.73
C GLY A 279 11.20 0.07 1.86
N ILE A 280 11.17 -1.25 2.00
CA ILE A 280 10.58 -1.98 3.13
C ILE A 280 11.62 -2.98 3.62
N SER A 281 12.01 -2.87 4.89
CA SER A 281 12.98 -3.76 5.53
C SER A 281 12.32 -4.55 6.66
N LEU A 282 12.11 -5.85 6.44
CA LEU A 282 11.72 -6.79 7.50
C LEU A 282 13.00 -7.32 8.17
N ASP A 283 13.55 -6.53 9.11
CA ASP A 283 14.92 -6.69 9.56
C ASP A 283 15.13 -7.93 10.44
N THR A 284 14.32 -8.13 11.48
CA THR A 284 14.53 -9.24 12.44
C THR A 284 13.24 -9.69 13.09
N GLY A 285 13.02 -11.00 13.16
CA GLY A 285 12.02 -11.62 14.03
C GLY A 285 10.58 -11.21 13.75
N ASN A 286 10.22 -11.02 12.49
CA ASN A 286 8.86 -10.65 12.07
C ASN A 286 8.05 -11.89 11.69
N CYS A 287 6.73 -11.86 11.90
CA CYS A 287 5.83 -12.97 11.58
C CYS A 287 4.45 -12.48 11.15
N ASN A 288 3.84 -13.18 10.19
CA ASN A 288 2.54 -12.80 9.63
C ASN A 288 2.54 -11.34 9.12
N ILE A 289 3.39 -11.09 8.13
CA ILE A 289 3.48 -9.78 7.47
C ILE A 289 2.94 -9.92 6.05
N TRP A 290 2.05 -9.00 5.68
CA TRP A 290 1.50 -8.92 4.32
C TRP A 290 1.83 -7.58 3.67
N ILE A 291 2.60 -7.65 2.58
CA ILE A 291 3.01 -6.49 1.78
C ILE A 291 2.34 -6.62 0.42
N HIS A 292 1.37 -5.76 0.13
CA HIS A 292 0.59 -5.94 -1.08
C HIS A 292 0.06 -4.66 -1.72
N ASN A 293 -0.20 -4.74 -3.01
CA ASN A 293 -0.78 -3.64 -3.77
C ASN A 293 -0.03 -2.31 -3.60
N ASN A 294 1.31 -2.38 -3.52
CA ASN A 294 2.16 -1.20 -3.46
C ASN A 294 2.87 -1.01 -4.79
N ASP A 295 3.23 0.24 -5.07
CA ASP A 295 4.12 0.59 -6.15
C ASP A 295 5.46 1.03 -5.58
N ILE A 296 6.45 0.17 -5.77
CA ILE A 296 7.78 0.38 -5.21
C ILE A 296 8.73 0.69 -6.33
N PHE A 297 9.19 1.92 -6.32
CA PHE A 297 10.16 2.43 -7.25
C PHE A 297 11.57 2.07 -6.79
N TYR A 298 12.59 2.73 -7.28
CA TYR A 298 13.96 2.51 -6.79
C TYR A 298 14.32 3.45 -5.66
N GLY A 299 15.35 3.08 -4.92
CA GLY A 299 15.93 3.90 -3.87
C GLY A 299 16.77 5.07 -4.39
N LYS A 300 17.21 5.92 -3.48
CA LYS A 300 18.05 7.08 -3.79
C LYS A 300 19.43 6.61 -4.27
N ALA A 301 19.89 7.16 -5.38
CA ALA A 301 21.22 6.87 -5.92
C ALA A 301 22.32 7.15 -4.90
N GLY A 302 23.27 6.21 -4.74
CA GLY A 302 24.38 6.32 -3.83
C GLY A 302 24.06 6.08 -2.34
N SER A 303 22.84 5.64 -2.03
CA SER A 303 22.46 5.25 -0.66
C SER A 303 23.14 3.96 -0.23
N ASP A 304 23.33 3.01 -1.15
CA ASP A 304 24.25 1.90 -1.02
C ASP A 304 25.34 2.04 -2.08
N SER A 305 26.59 1.99 -1.68
CA SER A 305 27.76 2.37 -2.47
C SER A 305 27.93 1.65 -3.80
N ASP A 306 27.28 0.52 -4.00
CA ASP A 306 27.42 -0.30 -5.20
C ASP A 306 26.24 -0.17 -6.20
N GLN A 307 25.23 0.65 -5.90
CA GLN A 307 24.01 0.72 -6.72
C GLN A 307 23.61 2.15 -7.11
N ALA A 308 23.43 2.33 -8.42
CA ALA A 308 22.91 3.59 -8.97
C ALA A 308 21.43 3.83 -8.63
N LYS A 309 20.68 2.75 -8.35
CA LYS A 309 19.24 2.75 -8.08
C LYS A 309 18.89 2.45 -6.61
N GLY A 310 19.82 2.68 -5.70
CA GLY A 310 19.62 2.45 -4.27
C GLY A 310 19.75 0.98 -3.85
N ASP A 311 19.35 0.67 -2.61
CA ASP A 311 19.38 -0.69 -2.05
C ASP A 311 18.06 -1.45 -2.27
N GLY A 312 17.72 -2.41 -1.41
CA GLY A 312 16.59 -3.32 -1.58
C GLY A 312 15.24 -2.63 -1.59
N SER A 313 14.35 -3.05 -2.48
CA SER A 313 12.97 -2.53 -2.47
C SER A 313 12.15 -3.16 -1.35
N THR A 314 12.31 -4.49 -1.12
CA THR A 314 11.63 -5.21 -0.03
C THR A 314 12.53 -6.34 0.46
N ASP A 315 13.19 -6.14 1.57
CA ASP A 315 14.17 -7.07 2.13
C ASP A 315 13.65 -7.78 3.39
N LEU A 316 13.94 -9.09 3.47
CA LEU A 316 13.55 -9.97 4.57
C LEU A 316 14.80 -10.60 5.17
N LYS A 317 14.97 -10.44 6.48
CA LYS A 317 16.22 -10.79 7.16
C LYS A 317 15.93 -11.48 8.52
N TYR A 318 16.87 -12.26 9.01
CA TYR A 318 16.99 -12.76 10.39
C TYR A 318 15.69 -13.31 11.02
N GLY A 319 15.21 -14.46 10.51
CA GLY A 319 14.07 -15.16 11.07
C GLY A 319 12.71 -14.48 10.83
N SER A 320 12.63 -13.57 9.86
CA SER A 320 11.35 -13.01 9.44
C SER A 320 10.58 -14.04 8.60
N THR A 321 9.49 -14.59 9.14
CA THR A 321 8.79 -15.76 8.61
C THR A 321 7.28 -15.57 8.46
N TYR A 322 6.61 -16.47 7.74
CA TYR A 322 5.19 -16.40 7.42
C TYR A 322 4.81 -15.07 6.78
N ILE A 323 5.46 -14.78 5.64
CA ILE A 323 5.33 -13.51 4.94
C ILE A 323 4.70 -13.75 3.57
N THR A 324 3.79 -12.87 3.18
CA THR A 324 3.26 -12.80 1.81
C THR A 324 3.55 -11.45 1.20
N ILE A 325 4.12 -11.48 -0.02
CA ILE A 325 4.40 -10.32 -0.85
C ILE A 325 3.61 -10.51 -2.13
N SER A 326 2.56 -9.68 -2.36
CA SER A 326 1.61 -9.94 -3.43
C SER A 326 1.07 -8.67 -4.09
N TYR A 327 0.77 -8.76 -5.38
CA TYR A 327 0.17 -7.67 -6.14
C TYR A 327 0.96 -6.35 -6.08
N ASN A 328 2.29 -6.40 -5.84
CA ASN A 328 3.13 -5.21 -5.88
C ASN A 328 3.70 -5.00 -7.28
N HIS A 329 3.89 -3.75 -7.63
CA HIS A 329 4.65 -3.34 -8.79
C HIS A 329 6.02 -2.85 -8.35
N TYR A 330 7.08 -3.52 -8.81
CA TYR A 330 8.47 -3.15 -8.58
C TYR A 330 9.04 -2.58 -9.86
N TRP A 331 9.35 -1.31 -9.86
CA TRP A 331 9.74 -0.61 -11.08
C TRP A 331 11.19 -0.15 -11.03
N GLU A 332 11.96 -0.57 -12.05
CA GLU A 332 13.36 -0.17 -12.30
C GLU A 332 14.32 -0.32 -11.10
N SER A 333 14.05 -1.21 -10.19
CA SER A 333 14.89 -1.43 -9.01
C SER A 333 16.19 -2.15 -9.37
N GLY A 334 17.29 -1.77 -8.76
CA GLY A 334 18.59 -2.48 -8.89
C GLY A 334 18.61 -3.79 -8.10
N LYS A 335 18.02 -3.81 -6.90
CA LYS A 335 17.92 -4.94 -5.97
C LYS A 335 16.49 -5.01 -5.44
N VAL A 336 15.65 -5.92 -5.95
CA VAL A 336 14.24 -5.90 -5.58
C VAL A 336 13.99 -6.47 -4.20
N SER A 337 14.37 -7.73 -3.94
CA SER A 337 14.03 -8.38 -2.68
C SER A 337 15.11 -9.37 -2.25
N LEU A 338 15.75 -9.07 -1.13
CA LEU A 338 16.57 -10.03 -0.41
C LEU A 338 15.67 -10.88 0.49
N CYS A 339 15.80 -12.19 0.39
CA CYS A 339 15.10 -13.15 1.24
C CYS A 339 16.14 -13.99 1.96
N GLY A 340 16.61 -13.50 3.10
CA GLY A 340 17.70 -14.10 3.90
C GLY A 340 19.06 -13.43 3.70
N MET A 341 19.71 -13.12 4.84
CA MET A 341 21.05 -12.56 4.92
C MET A 341 22.12 -13.65 4.97
N THR A 342 23.36 -13.26 4.68
CA THR A 342 24.54 -14.07 5.03
C THR A 342 24.59 -14.21 6.55
N GLY A 343 24.57 -15.45 7.04
CA GLY A 343 24.54 -15.74 8.48
C GLY A 343 23.19 -16.08 9.04
N ASP A 344 22.10 -15.96 8.26
CA ASP A 344 20.82 -16.55 8.61
C ASP A 344 20.97 -18.08 8.66
N ASN A 345 20.42 -18.71 9.67
CA ASN A 345 20.49 -20.14 9.91
C ASN A 345 19.15 -20.78 10.26
N GLU A 346 18.09 -20.01 10.28
CA GLU A 346 16.73 -20.46 10.55
C GLU A 346 15.91 -20.43 9.27
N GLU A 347 15.16 -21.52 9.02
CA GLU A 347 14.24 -21.59 7.90
C GLU A 347 13.07 -20.64 8.12
N PHE A 348 12.69 -19.91 7.09
CA PHE A 348 11.50 -19.06 7.10
C PHE A 348 10.69 -19.23 5.81
N PHE A 349 9.40 -18.98 5.91
CA PHE A 349 8.41 -19.26 4.88
C PHE A 349 7.91 -17.96 4.24
N VAL A 350 8.06 -17.85 2.92
CA VAL A 350 7.71 -16.64 2.18
C VAL A 350 6.98 -16.96 0.89
N THR A 351 5.89 -16.25 0.63
CA THR A 351 5.15 -16.32 -0.64
C THR A 351 5.34 -15.03 -1.44
N TYR A 352 5.63 -15.18 -2.72
CA TYR A 352 5.59 -14.10 -3.71
C TYR A 352 4.56 -14.45 -4.77
N HIS A 353 3.46 -13.70 -4.89
CA HIS A 353 2.48 -13.98 -5.92
C HIS A 353 1.86 -12.72 -6.53
N HIS A 354 1.50 -12.82 -7.80
CA HIS A 354 0.87 -11.73 -8.55
C HIS A 354 1.65 -10.41 -8.49
N ASN A 355 2.97 -10.44 -8.32
CA ASN A 355 3.80 -9.24 -8.39
C ASN A 355 4.21 -8.98 -9.84
N TRP A 356 4.37 -7.73 -10.16
CA TRP A 356 5.00 -7.28 -11.40
C TRP A 356 6.40 -6.75 -11.11
N PHE A 357 7.40 -7.47 -11.62
CA PHE A 357 8.80 -7.05 -11.60
C PHE A 357 9.14 -6.44 -12.96
N ASP A 358 9.26 -5.11 -13.00
CA ASP A 358 9.28 -4.31 -14.22
C ASP A 358 10.64 -3.65 -14.40
N HIS A 359 11.38 -4.10 -15.45
CA HIS A 359 12.69 -3.58 -15.87
C HIS A 359 13.71 -3.42 -14.72
N SER A 360 13.67 -4.34 -13.78
CA SER A 360 14.56 -4.39 -12.62
C SER A 360 15.79 -5.27 -12.90
N ASP A 361 16.84 -5.13 -12.09
CA ASP A 361 18.09 -5.83 -12.34
C ASP A 361 18.12 -7.23 -11.72
N SER A 362 17.96 -7.36 -10.41
CA SER A 362 18.23 -8.61 -9.69
C SER A 362 17.40 -8.77 -8.42
N ARG A 363 17.47 -9.96 -7.82
CA ARG A 363 16.81 -10.31 -6.55
C ARG A 363 15.28 -10.30 -6.65
N HIS A 364 14.70 -11.24 -7.42
CA HIS A 364 13.24 -11.34 -7.59
C HIS A 364 12.64 -12.69 -7.12
N PRO A 365 12.87 -13.15 -5.89
CA PRO A 365 13.82 -12.71 -4.87
C PRO A 365 15.22 -13.37 -5.01
N ARG A 366 16.19 -12.90 -4.20
CA ARG A 366 17.40 -13.65 -3.85
C ARG A 366 17.20 -14.37 -2.54
N ILE A 367 17.33 -15.68 -2.52
CA ILE A 367 16.88 -16.53 -1.42
C ILE A 367 18.05 -17.22 -0.74
N ARG A 368 18.09 -17.16 0.60
CA ARG A 368 18.96 -17.94 1.48
C ARG A 368 18.13 -18.59 2.57
N VAL A 369 18.42 -19.85 2.90
CA VAL A 369 17.80 -20.69 3.97
C VAL A 369 16.27 -20.76 3.93
N ALA A 370 15.59 -19.86 3.29
CA ALA A 370 14.14 -19.77 3.25
C ALA A 370 13.51 -20.85 2.33
N SER A 371 12.29 -21.23 2.65
CA SER A 371 11.36 -21.95 1.76
C SER A 371 10.41 -20.94 1.12
N VAL A 372 10.50 -20.78 -0.20
CA VAL A 372 9.79 -19.76 -0.95
C VAL A 372 8.84 -20.38 -1.97
N HIS A 373 7.60 -19.90 -1.98
CA HIS A 373 6.64 -20.16 -3.04
C HIS A 373 6.47 -18.90 -3.91
N ALA A 374 6.89 -18.97 -5.17
CA ALA A 374 6.76 -17.89 -6.14
C ALA A 374 5.83 -18.33 -7.28
N TYR A 375 4.62 -17.76 -7.33
CA TYR A 375 3.62 -18.16 -8.33
C TYR A 375 2.87 -16.96 -8.92
N ASN A 376 2.42 -17.12 -10.16
CA ASN A 376 1.64 -16.10 -10.87
C ASN A 376 2.28 -14.70 -10.86
N ASN A 377 3.61 -14.60 -10.83
CA ASN A 377 4.29 -13.33 -10.98
C ASN A 377 4.61 -13.03 -12.44
N TYR A 378 4.70 -11.76 -12.77
CA TYR A 378 5.15 -11.28 -14.06
C TYR A 378 6.52 -10.61 -13.93
N PHE A 379 7.48 -11.16 -14.70
CA PHE A 379 8.85 -10.66 -14.78
C PHE A 379 9.07 -10.10 -16.18
N ASP A 380 9.30 -8.80 -16.27
CA ASP A 380 9.50 -8.13 -17.55
C ASP A 380 10.81 -7.35 -17.61
N GLY A 381 11.64 -7.64 -18.62
CA GLY A 381 12.87 -6.89 -18.85
C GLY A 381 13.93 -7.04 -17.75
N ILE A 382 14.03 -8.21 -17.11
CA ILE A 382 14.98 -8.45 -16.02
C ILE A 382 16.41 -8.53 -16.53
N SER A 383 17.26 -7.58 -16.13
CA SER A 383 18.58 -7.41 -16.73
C SER A 383 19.65 -8.39 -16.24
N LYS A 384 19.51 -8.92 -15.01
CA LYS A 384 20.44 -9.88 -14.42
C LYS A 384 19.79 -11.23 -14.17
N TYR A 385 18.97 -11.40 -13.15
CA TYR A 385 18.26 -12.64 -12.88
C TYR A 385 16.90 -12.41 -12.17
N GLY A 386 15.98 -13.32 -12.38
CA GLY A 386 14.71 -13.39 -11.71
C GLY A 386 14.85 -14.04 -10.32
N VAL A 387 14.31 -15.26 -10.14
CA VAL A 387 14.43 -16.01 -8.88
C VAL A 387 15.84 -16.58 -8.73
N GLY A 388 16.53 -16.26 -7.66
CA GLY A 388 17.87 -16.76 -7.36
C GLY A 388 17.94 -17.47 -6.02
N VAL A 389 18.33 -18.75 -6.01
CA VAL A 389 18.46 -19.58 -4.79
C VAL A 389 19.92 -19.90 -4.49
N THR A 390 20.27 -19.84 -3.20
CA THR A 390 21.60 -20.13 -2.70
C THR A 390 21.52 -20.61 -1.24
N MET A 391 22.62 -21.04 -0.65
CA MET A 391 22.77 -21.34 0.78
C MET A 391 21.62 -22.22 1.36
N GLY A 392 21.40 -23.39 0.74
CA GLY A 392 20.43 -24.37 1.25
C GLY A 392 18.96 -23.97 1.20
N SER A 393 18.62 -22.91 0.48
CA SER A 393 17.22 -22.49 0.31
C SER A 393 16.45 -23.40 -0.64
N SER A 394 15.14 -23.35 -0.55
CA SER A 394 14.22 -24.06 -1.45
C SER A 394 13.22 -23.09 -2.06
N ALA A 395 13.01 -23.17 -3.37
CA ALA A 395 12.00 -22.38 -4.05
C ALA A 395 11.11 -23.26 -4.95
N PHE A 396 9.80 -23.17 -4.77
CA PHE A 396 8.85 -23.64 -5.75
C PHE A 396 8.42 -22.46 -6.61
N VAL A 397 8.74 -22.54 -7.91
CA VAL A 397 8.52 -21.46 -8.87
C VAL A 397 7.54 -21.98 -9.92
N GLU A 398 6.27 -21.59 -9.80
CA GLU A 398 5.24 -22.13 -10.68
C GLU A 398 4.40 -21.04 -11.34
N THR A 399 4.02 -21.28 -12.60
CA THR A 399 3.06 -20.46 -13.37
C THR A 399 3.38 -18.99 -13.45
N ASN A 400 4.63 -18.65 -13.32
CA ASN A 400 5.09 -17.30 -13.56
C ASN A 400 5.28 -17.04 -15.06
N TYR A 401 5.18 -15.79 -15.43
CA TYR A 401 5.47 -15.34 -16.78
C TYR A 401 6.77 -14.51 -16.79
N PHE A 402 7.78 -15.04 -17.48
CA PHE A 402 9.07 -14.35 -17.68
C PHE A 402 9.15 -13.85 -19.12
N ARG A 403 9.22 -12.53 -19.30
CA ARG A 403 9.42 -11.89 -20.60
C ARG A 403 10.73 -11.12 -20.59
N ASN A 404 11.63 -11.45 -21.55
CA ASN A 404 12.92 -10.79 -21.68
C ASN A 404 13.77 -10.80 -20.38
N ALA A 405 13.59 -11.80 -19.53
CA ALA A 405 14.41 -11.99 -18.35
C ALA A 405 15.72 -12.70 -18.75
N LYS A 406 16.87 -12.10 -18.45
CA LYS A 406 18.18 -12.62 -18.88
C LYS A 406 18.44 -14.02 -18.31
N LYS A 407 18.16 -14.23 -17.02
CA LYS A 407 18.18 -15.52 -16.34
C LYS A 407 16.93 -15.64 -15.48
N PRO A 408 15.86 -16.24 -15.97
CA PRO A 408 14.58 -16.31 -15.23
C PRO A 408 14.71 -16.93 -13.85
N MET A 409 15.47 -18.03 -13.76
CA MET A 409 15.75 -18.75 -12.51
C MET A 409 17.25 -19.08 -12.47
N LEU A 410 17.84 -18.96 -11.29
CA LEU A 410 19.26 -19.18 -11.07
C LEU A 410 19.48 -19.90 -9.74
N SER A 411 20.20 -21.01 -9.78
CA SER A 411 20.69 -21.68 -8.57
C SER A 411 22.21 -21.60 -8.50
N SER A 412 22.75 -21.26 -7.35
CA SER A 412 24.19 -21.14 -7.18
C SER A 412 24.84 -22.51 -7.05
N LYS A 413 25.52 -22.91 -8.08
CA LYS A 413 26.44 -24.06 -8.09
C LYS A 413 27.85 -23.55 -7.96
N GLN A 414 28.41 -23.50 -6.82
CA GLN A 414 29.77 -23.00 -6.57
C GLN A 414 29.89 -21.47 -6.55
N GLY A 415 28.82 -20.76 -6.24
CA GLY A 415 28.88 -19.33 -6.06
C GLY A 415 29.00 -18.50 -7.35
N THR A 416 28.60 -19.01 -8.51
CA THR A 416 28.61 -18.25 -9.76
C THR A 416 27.48 -17.22 -9.80
N ASP A 417 27.78 -15.98 -10.13
CA ASP A 417 26.76 -14.95 -10.28
C ASP A 417 25.92 -15.10 -11.54
N ALA A 418 24.85 -14.30 -11.62
CA ALA A 418 23.92 -14.34 -12.73
C ALA A 418 24.53 -13.94 -14.08
N LEU A 419 25.65 -13.25 -14.10
CA LEU A 419 26.35 -12.81 -15.30
C LEU A 419 27.45 -13.77 -15.72
N GLY A 420 27.83 -14.72 -14.85
CA GLY A 420 28.98 -15.59 -15.05
C GLY A 420 30.33 -14.90 -14.87
N GLU A 421 30.31 -13.71 -14.29
CA GLU A 421 31.50 -12.85 -14.15
C GLU A 421 32.09 -12.87 -12.74
N GLY A 422 31.45 -13.54 -11.80
CA GLY A 422 31.87 -13.61 -10.41
C GLY A 422 31.04 -14.59 -9.59
N THR A 423 31.09 -14.40 -8.29
CA THR A 423 30.45 -15.28 -7.35
C THR A 423 29.01 -14.82 -7.05
N PHE A 424 28.01 -15.64 -7.35
CA PHE A 424 26.66 -15.40 -6.88
C PHE A 424 26.62 -15.60 -5.36
N SER A 425 26.93 -14.56 -4.64
CA SER A 425 26.98 -14.47 -3.17
C SER A 425 28.07 -15.26 -2.42
N GLY A 426 28.93 -16.00 -3.09
CA GLY A 426 29.96 -16.81 -2.42
C GLY A 426 29.43 -18.05 -1.69
N GLU A 427 28.13 -18.35 -1.79
CA GLU A 427 27.48 -19.47 -1.11
C GLU A 427 27.01 -20.52 -2.10
N VAL A 428 27.13 -21.78 -1.71
CA VAL A 428 26.81 -22.94 -2.54
C VAL A 428 25.42 -23.44 -2.21
N GLY A 429 24.70 -23.88 -3.24
CA GLY A 429 23.49 -24.64 -3.08
C GLY A 429 22.22 -23.79 -3.11
N GLY A 430 21.14 -24.45 -2.92
CA GLY A 430 19.78 -23.96 -3.13
C GLY A 430 19.06 -24.84 -4.14
N MET A 431 17.77 -25.00 -3.97
CA MET A 431 16.96 -25.91 -4.75
C MET A 431 15.82 -25.14 -5.41
N ILE A 432 15.59 -25.38 -6.70
CA ILE A 432 14.43 -24.86 -7.42
C ILE A 432 13.61 -26.05 -7.92
N LYS A 433 12.31 -26.04 -7.63
CA LYS A 433 11.32 -26.84 -8.34
C LYS A 433 10.53 -25.88 -9.24
N ALA A 434 10.68 -26.03 -10.53
CA ALA A 434 9.98 -25.21 -11.52
C ALA A 434 8.80 -25.98 -12.12
N TYR A 435 7.65 -25.30 -12.25
CA TYR A 435 6.48 -25.93 -12.83
C TYR A 435 5.66 -24.93 -13.64
N ASN A 436 5.32 -25.30 -14.86
CA ASN A 436 4.37 -24.57 -15.71
C ASN A 436 4.66 -23.06 -15.89
N ASN A 437 5.92 -22.66 -15.84
CA ASN A 437 6.29 -21.26 -16.11
C ASN A 437 6.32 -21.00 -17.62
N ILE A 438 5.92 -19.80 -18.01
CA ILE A 438 6.03 -19.32 -19.39
C ILE A 438 7.27 -18.44 -19.50
N ILE A 439 8.17 -18.76 -20.43
CA ILE A 439 9.42 -18.04 -20.63
C ILE A 439 9.51 -17.59 -22.09
N VAL A 440 9.59 -16.27 -22.31
CA VAL A 440 9.66 -15.66 -23.63
C VAL A 440 10.83 -14.69 -23.69
N GLY A 441 11.70 -14.85 -24.69
CA GLY A 441 12.85 -13.97 -24.87
C GLY A 441 13.95 -14.10 -23.81
N ALA A 442 13.91 -15.14 -22.97
CA ALA A 442 14.92 -15.40 -21.94
C ALA A 442 16.13 -16.15 -22.49
N ASN A 443 17.25 -16.09 -21.77
CA ASN A 443 18.40 -16.97 -21.99
C ASN A 443 18.07 -18.39 -21.48
N SER A 444 19.00 -19.12 -20.92
CA SER A 444 18.79 -20.45 -20.39
C SER A 444 18.48 -20.45 -18.91
N LEU A 445 17.71 -21.44 -18.45
CA LEU A 445 17.57 -21.77 -17.02
C LEU A 445 18.86 -22.38 -16.51
N ILE A 446 19.19 -22.10 -15.25
CA ILE A 446 20.35 -22.66 -14.56
C ILE A 446 19.89 -23.30 -13.27
N TYR A 447 20.11 -24.62 -13.18
CA TYR A 447 19.85 -25.42 -11.97
C TYR A 447 21.17 -25.94 -11.42
N ALA A 448 21.47 -25.66 -10.17
CA ALA A 448 22.73 -26.11 -9.56
C ALA A 448 22.70 -27.57 -9.11
N ASN A 449 21.51 -28.05 -8.72
CA ASN A 449 21.34 -29.34 -8.04
C ASN A 449 21.01 -30.50 -8.96
N SER A 450 20.89 -30.24 -10.28
CA SER A 450 20.52 -31.24 -11.25
C SER A 450 21.25 -31.02 -12.55
N ASP A 451 21.96 -32.04 -13.01
CA ASP A 451 22.68 -32.01 -14.31
C ASP A 451 21.73 -32.20 -15.50
N ASP A 452 20.53 -32.69 -15.27
CA ASP A 452 19.48 -32.89 -16.28
C ASP A 452 18.47 -31.73 -16.37
N GLY A 453 18.64 -30.69 -15.56
CA GLY A 453 17.74 -29.53 -15.50
C GLY A 453 16.44 -29.75 -14.70
N THR A 454 16.32 -30.88 -14.00
CA THR A 454 15.19 -31.14 -13.09
C THR A 454 15.42 -30.52 -11.72
N ALA A 455 14.40 -29.86 -11.16
CA ALA A 455 14.47 -29.35 -9.80
C ALA A 455 14.31 -30.46 -8.78
N PRO A 456 15.08 -30.46 -7.67
CA PRO A 456 14.90 -31.39 -6.57
C PRO A 456 13.55 -31.19 -5.87
N ALA A 457 13.14 -32.19 -5.10
CA ALA A 457 11.89 -32.13 -4.33
C ALA A 457 12.01 -31.09 -3.20
N HIS A 458 10.91 -30.38 -2.95
CA HIS A 458 10.78 -29.51 -1.80
C HIS A 458 10.69 -30.27 -0.46
N PRO A 459 10.94 -29.61 0.67
CA PRO A 459 10.64 -30.15 1.99
C PRO A 459 9.17 -30.56 2.11
N THR A 460 8.89 -31.61 2.86
CA THR A 460 7.55 -32.20 2.99
C THR A 460 6.50 -31.19 3.51
N SER A 461 6.87 -30.31 4.44
CA SER A 461 6.00 -29.25 4.96
C SER A 461 5.63 -28.23 3.91
N PHE A 462 6.57 -27.91 3.03
CA PHE A 462 6.36 -26.99 1.94
C PHE A 462 5.50 -27.62 0.82
N ASP A 463 5.73 -28.87 0.50
CA ASP A 463 4.89 -29.61 -0.46
C ASP A 463 3.43 -29.70 0.00
N ALA A 464 3.17 -29.87 1.29
CA ALA A 464 1.84 -29.88 1.86
C ALA A 464 1.14 -28.51 1.71
N TYR A 465 1.85 -27.42 1.97
CA TYR A 465 1.35 -26.07 1.73
C TYR A 465 0.99 -25.85 0.26
N LEU A 466 1.89 -26.23 -0.66
CA LEU A 466 1.66 -26.08 -2.09
C LEU A 466 0.43 -26.83 -2.59
N ALA A 467 0.19 -28.03 -2.06
CA ALA A 467 -0.99 -28.82 -2.41
C ALA A 467 -2.30 -28.13 -2.02
N SER A 468 -2.28 -27.36 -0.93
CA SER A 468 -3.45 -26.61 -0.45
C SER A 468 -3.64 -25.24 -1.10
N SER A 469 -2.54 -24.61 -1.56
CA SER A 469 -2.55 -23.25 -2.11
C SER A 469 -2.70 -23.19 -3.63
N ARG A 470 -2.72 -24.33 -4.29
CA ARG A 470 -2.80 -24.43 -5.74
C ARG A 470 -4.16 -24.02 -6.26
N GLY A 471 -4.31 -22.75 -6.54
CA GLY A 471 -5.45 -22.23 -7.29
C GLY A 471 -5.32 -22.50 -8.80
N GLU A 472 -6.38 -22.21 -9.52
CA GLU A 472 -6.39 -22.23 -10.97
C GLU A 472 -5.42 -21.17 -11.53
N LEU A 473 -4.55 -21.58 -12.43
CA LEU A 473 -3.47 -20.76 -12.93
C LEU A 473 -3.96 -19.99 -14.14
N VAL A 474 -4.27 -18.74 -13.93
CA VAL A 474 -4.79 -17.85 -14.98
C VAL A 474 -3.62 -17.15 -15.67
N PRO A 475 -3.61 -17.05 -17.02
CA PRO A 475 -2.62 -16.25 -17.74
C PRO A 475 -2.58 -14.82 -17.24
N ILE A 476 -1.40 -14.37 -16.84
CA ILE A 476 -1.19 -13.08 -16.23
C ILE A 476 -1.10 -12.01 -17.31
N THR A 477 -1.97 -11.01 -17.26
CA THR A 477 -1.73 -9.75 -17.93
C THR A 477 -1.27 -8.74 -16.85
N TYR A 478 -0.27 -7.94 -17.16
CA TYR A 478 0.30 -6.99 -16.21
C TYR A 478 -0.75 -6.07 -15.57
N LYS A 479 -1.81 -5.68 -16.30
CA LYS A 479 -2.91 -4.87 -15.79
C LYS A 479 -3.73 -5.54 -14.69
N ALA A 480 -3.76 -6.86 -14.67
CA ALA A 480 -4.43 -7.63 -13.63
C ALA A 480 -3.57 -7.83 -12.39
N LEU A 481 -2.25 -7.72 -12.53
CA LEU A 481 -1.29 -7.96 -11.46
C LEU A 481 -1.17 -6.83 -10.46
N VAL A 482 -1.19 -5.61 -10.98
CA VAL A 482 -1.01 -4.39 -10.20
C VAL A 482 -2.33 -3.94 -9.62
N GLY A 483 -3.22 -4.87 -9.40
CA GLY A 483 -4.55 -4.56 -8.99
C GLY A 483 -4.59 -3.91 -7.63
N GLY A 484 -4.35 -2.70 -7.45
CA GLY A 484 -4.46 -2.14 -6.15
C GLY A 484 -4.57 -0.65 -6.16
N THR A 485 -3.58 -0.03 -6.59
CA THR A 485 -3.60 1.41 -6.61
C THR A 485 -4.15 1.88 -7.94
N PRO A 486 -5.21 2.67 -7.95
CA PRO A 486 -5.74 3.22 -9.20
C PRO A 486 -4.84 4.31 -9.77
N TYR A 487 -3.59 4.36 -9.38
CA TYR A 487 -2.65 5.31 -9.92
C TYR A 487 -1.27 4.71 -9.95
N ASN A 488 -0.37 5.33 -10.41
CA ASN A 488 1.04 5.35 -10.12
C ASN A 488 1.74 6.11 -11.18
N ASN A 489 1.56 7.39 -11.05
CA ASN A 489 2.38 8.34 -11.72
C ASN A 489 3.59 8.62 -10.85
N PHE A 490 4.63 7.86 -11.10
CA PHE A 490 5.97 8.22 -10.69
C PHE A 490 6.62 9.22 -11.68
N ASP A 491 5.89 9.70 -12.65
CA ASP A 491 6.33 10.68 -13.65
C ASP A 491 6.60 12.07 -13.06
#